data_753240a063c405734f9b42fec2ef0325
#
_entry.id   753240a063c405734f9b42fec2ef0325
#
_cell.length_a   1.000
_cell.length_b   1.000
_cell.length_c   1.000
_cell.angle_alpha   90.00
_cell.angle_beta   90.00
_cell.angle_gamma   90.00
#
_symmetry.space_group_name_H-M   'P 1'
#
loop_
_entity.id
_entity.type
_entity.pdbx_description
1 polymer ?
#
loop_
_entity_poly.entity_id
_entity_poly.type
_entity_poly.pdbx_seq_one_letter_code
_entity_poly.pdbx_strand_id
1 'polypeptide(L)'
;MKTKNLLLLALLAVFALVTSCNKDDDDPQPEINEAEVLVKYLESADSPLGKDYVNTDMPSIMPASEVKTLNETGQVYIMDIRSAADYAAGHIENAVNVELKNILTHLEGVNLTNYTKIAVVCYTGQTAGFATSILRLMGYDKAFSMKWGMCSWNAFFSSRWDNAVANGNAYAAQFTATAAAKGAKGDLPELSTGKTTGQEILEARVNTLLNEGFTPATVTNATVFGALTSYYIVNYWPLNHYENPGHIPGAIQYTPKETIKLSADLKTLPTDKPVVVYCYTGQTSAFMAAYLRLLGYDAKSLLFGGNGMIYDNMAAAGLTTWKPDQIMGYDYVTSK
;
A
#
# COMPACT_ATOMS: atom_id res chain seq x y z
N MET A 1 -42.43 44.71 -79.42
CA MET A 1 -43.82 44.23 -79.41
C MET A 1 -44.15 43.58 -78.12
N LYS A 2 -45.18 44.08 -77.43
CA LYS A 2 -45.97 43.46 -76.34
C LYS A 2 -45.25 43.11 -75.05
N THR A 3 -45.32 43.93 -74.05
CA THR A 3 -46.34 44.24 -73.03
C THR A 3 -46.67 43.07 -72.06
N LYS A 4 -46.57 43.36 -70.82
CA LYS A 4 -47.51 43.20 -69.69
C LYS A 4 -47.04 42.11 -68.69
N ASN A 5 -47.23 42.16 -67.44
CA ASN A 5 -47.87 43.11 -66.52
C ASN A 5 -47.33 42.83 -65.13
N LEU A 6 -47.26 43.85 -64.39
CA LEU A 6 -47.16 43.94 -62.92
C LEU A 6 -48.25 43.12 -62.21
N LEU A 7 -47.91 42.37 -61.21
CA LEU A 7 -48.80 42.05 -60.08
C LEU A 7 -48.03 41.95 -58.81
N LEU A 8 -48.26 42.94 -58.01
CA LEU A 8 -47.82 43.06 -56.62
C LEU A 8 -48.65 42.08 -55.76
N LEU A 9 -48.08 41.18 -55.10
CA LEU A 9 -48.74 40.44 -54.01
C LEU A 9 -47.89 40.55 -52.76
N ALA A 10 -48.35 41.35 -51.81
CA ALA A 10 -47.85 41.45 -50.47
C ALA A 10 -48.19 40.17 -49.71
N LEU A 11 -47.18 39.39 -49.32
CA LEU A 11 -47.37 38.34 -48.38
C LEU A 11 -46.78 38.79 -47.04
N LEU A 12 -47.65 39.00 -46.04
CA LEU A 12 -47.29 39.17 -44.65
C LEU A 12 -46.56 37.90 -44.19
N ALA A 13 -45.28 38.00 -43.96
CA ALA A 13 -44.54 36.99 -43.23
C ALA A 13 -44.78 37.19 -41.70
N VAL A 14 -45.60 36.33 -41.12
CA VAL A 14 -45.71 36.17 -39.68
C VAL A 14 -44.42 35.52 -39.20
N PHE A 15 -43.59 36.32 -38.56
CA PHE A 15 -42.41 35.80 -37.78
C PHE A 15 -42.96 35.11 -36.59
N ALA A 16 -43.13 33.79 -36.63
CA ALA A 16 -43.25 32.96 -35.45
C ALA A 16 -41.88 32.89 -34.78
N LEU A 17 -41.68 33.63 -33.72
CA LEU A 17 -40.55 33.43 -32.78
C LEU A 17 -40.72 32.06 -32.10
N VAL A 18 -40.12 31.05 -32.69
CA VAL A 18 -39.85 29.79 -31.95
C VAL A 18 -38.70 30.08 -30.99
N THR A 19 -39.05 30.45 -29.76
CA THR A 19 -38.12 30.32 -28.65
C THR A 19 -37.88 28.83 -28.46
N SER A 20 -36.81 28.32 -29.10
CA SER A 20 -36.22 27.04 -28.74
C SER A 20 -35.68 27.20 -27.32
N CYS A 21 -36.43 26.75 -26.34
CA CYS A 21 -35.85 26.38 -25.05
C CYS A 21 -34.90 25.22 -25.35
N ASN A 22 -33.61 25.52 -25.49
CA ASN A 22 -32.59 24.54 -25.16
C ASN A 22 -32.80 24.24 -23.68
N LYS A 23 -33.50 23.18 -23.37
CA LYS A 23 -33.20 22.43 -22.18
C LYS A 23 -31.82 21.86 -22.46
N ASP A 24 -30.81 22.46 -21.82
CA ASP A 24 -29.62 21.72 -21.48
C ASP A 24 -30.15 20.58 -20.63
N ASP A 25 -30.33 19.42 -21.23
CA ASP A 25 -30.45 18.16 -20.53
C ASP A 25 -29.06 17.91 -19.91
N ASP A 26 -28.74 18.64 -18.83
CA ASP A 26 -27.78 18.21 -17.82
C ASP A 26 -28.41 16.98 -17.15
N ASP A 27 -28.46 15.88 -17.89
CA ASP A 27 -28.61 14.55 -17.28
C ASP A 27 -27.36 14.36 -16.46
N PRO A 28 -27.44 14.32 -15.11
CA PRO A 28 -26.24 14.19 -14.28
C PRO A 28 -25.54 12.94 -14.75
N GLN A 29 -24.35 13.10 -15.32
CA GLN A 29 -23.50 11.96 -15.67
C GLN A 29 -23.43 11.09 -14.41
N PRO A 30 -23.65 9.77 -14.53
CA PRO A 30 -23.61 8.90 -13.36
C PRO A 30 -22.29 9.13 -12.64
N GLU A 31 -22.39 9.47 -11.36
CA GLU A 31 -21.25 9.77 -10.51
C GLU A 31 -20.33 8.55 -10.50
N ILE A 32 -19.13 8.71 -11.07
CA ILE A 32 -18.15 7.64 -11.17
C ILE A 32 -17.57 7.40 -9.78
N ASN A 33 -17.76 6.21 -9.21
CA ASN A 33 -17.03 5.82 -8.02
C ASN A 33 -15.57 5.51 -8.41
N GLU A 34 -14.69 6.49 -8.24
CA GLU A 34 -13.27 6.38 -8.60
C GLU A 34 -12.58 5.21 -7.89
N ALA A 35 -12.93 4.89 -6.64
CA ALA A 35 -12.35 3.78 -5.91
C ALA A 35 -12.76 2.44 -6.53
N GLU A 36 -14.00 2.33 -7.04
CA GLU A 36 -14.45 1.12 -7.74
C GLU A 36 -13.74 0.96 -9.10
N VAL A 37 -13.58 2.04 -9.84
CA VAL A 37 -12.79 2.04 -11.08
C VAL A 37 -11.36 1.61 -10.81
N LEU A 38 -10.74 2.19 -9.78
CA LEU A 38 -9.35 1.89 -9.41
C LEU A 38 -9.18 0.43 -8.99
N VAL A 39 -10.00 -0.09 -8.10
CA VAL A 39 -9.85 -1.48 -7.62
C VAL A 39 -10.09 -2.49 -8.73
N LYS A 40 -11.09 -2.27 -9.61
CA LYS A 40 -11.32 -3.12 -10.78
C LYS A 40 -10.09 -3.12 -11.71
N TYR A 41 -9.48 -1.98 -11.92
CA TYR A 41 -8.26 -1.86 -12.71
C TYR A 41 -7.10 -2.62 -12.07
N LEU A 42 -6.85 -2.44 -10.75
CA LEU A 42 -5.76 -3.09 -10.02
C LEU A 42 -5.92 -4.61 -9.88
N GLU A 43 -7.16 -5.13 -9.94
CA GLU A 43 -7.45 -6.57 -9.90
C GLU A 43 -7.49 -7.21 -11.30
N SER A 44 -7.29 -6.44 -12.37
CA SER A 44 -7.43 -6.90 -13.76
C SER A 44 -6.09 -7.18 -14.45
N ALA A 45 -6.18 -7.77 -15.65
CA ALA A 45 -5.05 -7.93 -16.55
C ALA A 45 -4.58 -6.59 -17.18
N ASP A 46 -5.38 -5.53 -17.08
CA ASP A 46 -5.03 -4.20 -17.58
C ASP A 46 -4.18 -3.41 -16.58
N SER A 47 -4.02 -3.91 -15.34
CA SER A 47 -3.16 -3.30 -14.34
C SER A 47 -1.70 -3.23 -14.80
N PRO A 48 -0.86 -2.33 -14.25
CA PRO A 48 0.54 -2.18 -14.70
C PRO A 48 1.37 -3.46 -14.58
N LEU A 49 0.97 -4.40 -13.71
CA LEU A 49 1.59 -5.73 -13.60
C LEU A 49 0.88 -6.81 -14.44
N GLY A 50 -0.22 -6.49 -15.12
CA GLY A 50 -1.00 -7.46 -15.89
C GLY A 50 -1.72 -8.51 -15.03
N LYS A 51 -1.93 -8.23 -13.74
CA LYS A 51 -2.54 -9.16 -12.78
C LYS A 51 -2.96 -8.47 -11.49
N ASP A 52 -3.77 -9.14 -10.68
CA ASP A 52 -4.09 -8.77 -9.31
C ASP A 52 -2.86 -8.94 -8.39
N TYR A 53 -2.09 -7.88 -8.20
CA TYR A 53 -0.89 -7.91 -7.38
C TYR A 53 -1.17 -8.28 -5.92
N VAL A 54 -2.19 -7.67 -5.32
CA VAL A 54 -2.47 -7.81 -3.88
C VAL A 54 -2.82 -9.24 -3.52
N ASN A 55 -3.62 -9.89 -4.34
CA ASN A 55 -4.12 -11.24 -4.06
C ASN A 55 -3.26 -12.35 -4.70
N THR A 56 -2.26 -12.02 -5.53
CA THR A 56 -1.36 -13.02 -6.13
C THR A 56 0.05 -13.00 -5.56
N ASP A 57 0.71 -11.83 -5.51
CA ASP A 57 2.14 -11.72 -5.26
C ASP A 57 2.51 -11.04 -3.93
N MET A 58 1.64 -10.19 -3.37
CA MET A 58 1.95 -9.48 -2.13
C MET A 58 2.07 -10.43 -0.94
N PRO A 59 3.06 -10.25 -0.04
CA PRO A 59 4.12 -9.26 -0.08
C PRO A 59 5.32 -9.70 -0.93
N SER A 60 6.02 -8.74 -1.53
CA SER A 60 7.26 -8.96 -2.25
C SER A 60 8.44 -8.58 -1.33
N ILE A 61 8.96 -9.57 -0.62
CA ILE A 61 10.01 -9.44 0.38
C ILE A 61 11.14 -10.39 0.04
N MET A 62 12.40 -9.92 0.13
CA MET A 62 13.59 -10.73 -0.12
C MET A 62 14.53 -10.70 1.10
N PRO A 63 15.24 -11.78 1.42
CA PRO A 63 16.18 -11.81 2.55
C PRO A 63 17.44 -10.99 2.25
N ALA A 64 18.10 -10.49 3.30
CA ALA A 64 19.36 -9.76 3.17
C ALA A 64 20.48 -10.59 2.49
N SER A 65 20.47 -11.91 2.68
CA SER A 65 21.42 -12.81 2.00
C SER A 65 21.27 -12.82 0.49
N GLU A 66 20.05 -12.73 -0.03
CA GLU A 66 19.81 -12.63 -1.47
C GLU A 66 20.25 -11.26 -2.01
N VAL A 67 19.99 -10.17 -1.26
CA VAL A 67 20.50 -8.84 -1.62
C VAL A 67 22.03 -8.87 -1.71
N LYS A 68 22.71 -9.48 -0.74
CA LYS A 68 24.17 -9.63 -0.74
C LYS A 68 24.67 -10.36 -1.98
N THR A 69 24.11 -11.54 -2.27
CA THR A 69 24.52 -12.36 -3.42
C THR A 69 24.33 -11.65 -4.75
N LEU A 70 23.18 -11.01 -4.93
CA LEU A 70 22.88 -10.27 -6.17
C LEU A 70 23.72 -8.98 -6.28
N ASN A 71 24.09 -8.36 -5.17
CA ASN A 71 24.96 -7.18 -5.16
C ASN A 71 26.39 -7.54 -5.59
N GLU A 72 26.93 -8.64 -5.12
CA GLU A 72 28.26 -9.14 -5.51
C GLU A 72 28.37 -9.46 -7.01
N THR A 73 27.26 -9.81 -7.63
CA THR A 73 27.19 -10.11 -9.08
C THR A 73 26.69 -8.94 -9.93
N GLY A 74 26.40 -7.78 -9.31
CA GLY A 74 25.88 -6.59 -9.99
C GLY A 74 24.45 -6.76 -10.54
N GLN A 75 23.66 -7.68 -9.97
CA GLN A 75 22.32 -8.04 -10.49
C GLN A 75 21.17 -7.42 -9.68
N VAL A 76 21.44 -6.65 -8.64
CA VAL A 76 20.43 -5.93 -7.86
C VAL A 76 20.68 -4.43 -7.88
N TYR A 77 19.62 -3.66 -8.11
CA TYR A 77 19.63 -2.23 -7.86
C TYR A 77 19.17 -1.98 -6.42
N ILE A 78 20.02 -1.41 -5.58
CA ILE A 78 19.72 -1.19 -4.17
C ILE A 78 19.33 0.27 -3.95
N MET A 79 18.09 0.48 -3.53
CA MET A 79 17.53 1.80 -3.22
C MET A 79 17.33 1.92 -1.71
N ASP A 80 18.17 2.71 -1.05
CA ASP A 80 18.06 3.00 0.38
C ASP A 80 17.21 4.26 0.59
N ILE A 81 16.04 4.06 1.19
CA ILE A 81 15.06 5.13 1.42
C ILE A 81 15.12 5.72 2.83
N ARG A 82 16.21 5.50 3.57
CA ARG A 82 16.45 6.15 4.85
C ARG A 82 16.85 7.61 4.66
N SER A 83 16.90 8.36 5.78
CA SER A 83 17.43 9.73 5.72
C SER A 83 18.87 9.76 5.19
N ALA A 84 19.28 10.87 4.58
CA ALA A 84 20.64 11.04 4.11
C ALA A 84 21.69 10.88 5.23
N ALA A 85 21.35 11.30 6.47
CA ALA A 85 22.22 11.14 7.62
C ALA A 85 22.36 9.65 8.02
N ASP A 86 21.28 8.88 8.02
CA ASP A 86 21.29 7.44 8.31
C ASP A 86 22.06 6.66 7.23
N TYR A 87 21.88 7.04 5.98
CA TYR A 87 22.63 6.47 4.86
C TYR A 87 24.11 6.75 4.98
N ALA A 88 24.50 8.00 5.26
CA ALA A 88 25.89 8.40 5.43
C ALA A 88 26.58 7.68 6.60
N ALA A 89 25.84 7.43 7.69
CA ALA A 89 26.36 6.69 8.85
C ALA A 89 26.65 5.22 8.56
N GLY A 90 25.99 4.64 7.54
CA GLY A 90 26.28 3.30 7.06
C GLY A 90 25.19 2.77 6.13
N HIS A 91 25.62 2.25 4.97
CA HIS A 91 24.73 1.69 3.95
C HIS A 91 25.36 0.48 3.25
N ILE A 92 24.57 -0.26 2.50
CA ILE A 92 25.02 -1.37 1.68
C ILE A 92 25.86 -0.80 0.53
N GLU A 93 27.00 -1.37 0.25
CA GLU A 93 27.84 -0.98 -0.89
C GLU A 93 27.02 -1.01 -2.19
N ASN A 94 27.21 -0.03 -3.07
CA ASN A 94 26.44 0.23 -4.30
C ASN A 94 24.99 0.67 -4.09
N ALA A 95 24.51 0.84 -2.86
CA ALA A 95 23.18 1.40 -2.64
C ALA A 95 23.12 2.89 -3.03
N VAL A 96 21.97 3.30 -3.54
CA VAL A 96 21.68 4.70 -3.85
C VAL A 96 20.67 5.23 -2.85
N ASN A 97 20.95 6.39 -2.22
CA ASN A 97 20.01 7.02 -1.31
C ASN A 97 18.95 7.81 -2.08
N VAL A 98 17.69 7.50 -1.82
CA VAL A 98 16.55 8.11 -2.49
C VAL A 98 15.47 8.43 -1.46
N GLU A 99 15.01 9.65 -1.40
CA GLU A 99 13.84 9.99 -0.57
C GLU A 99 12.59 9.25 -1.04
N LEU A 100 11.76 8.78 -0.09
CA LEU A 100 10.54 8.02 -0.39
C LEU A 100 9.65 8.71 -1.44
N LYS A 101 9.47 10.02 -1.35
CA LYS A 101 8.63 10.78 -2.29
C LYS A 101 9.15 10.78 -3.73
N ASN A 102 10.44 10.50 -3.94
CA ASN A 102 11.12 10.60 -5.23
C ASN A 102 11.38 9.22 -5.88
N ILE A 103 10.92 8.11 -5.29
CA ILE A 103 11.30 6.76 -5.74
C ILE A 103 10.90 6.47 -7.18
N LEU A 104 9.75 6.95 -7.65
CA LEU A 104 9.29 6.75 -9.03
C LEU A 104 10.12 7.59 -10.00
N THR A 105 10.19 8.89 -9.78
CA THR A 105 10.97 9.80 -10.64
C THR A 105 12.45 9.40 -10.71
N HIS A 106 12.99 8.88 -9.60
CA HIS A 106 14.35 8.35 -9.59
C HIS A 106 14.49 7.13 -10.51
N LEU A 107 13.59 6.16 -10.42
CA LEU A 107 13.66 4.93 -11.21
C LEU A 107 13.40 5.15 -12.70
N GLU A 108 12.65 6.18 -13.09
CA GLU A 108 12.49 6.60 -14.50
C GLU A 108 13.82 6.93 -15.17
N GLY A 109 14.78 7.44 -14.40
CA GLY A 109 16.15 7.76 -14.88
C GLY A 109 17.13 6.59 -14.82
N VAL A 110 16.74 5.41 -14.32
CA VAL A 110 17.63 4.26 -14.10
C VAL A 110 17.46 3.21 -15.18
N ASN A 111 18.54 2.80 -15.82
CA ASN A 111 18.52 1.64 -16.71
C ASN A 111 18.50 0.34 -15.90
N LEU A 112 17.30 -0.23 -15.77
CA LEU A 112 17.05 -1.47 -14.99
C LEU A 112 17.27 -2.76 -15.78
N THR A 113 17.77 -2.71 -17.03
CA THR A 113 17.89 -3.88 -17.91
C THR A 113 18.79 -4.97 -17.32
N ASN A 114 19.91 -4.56 -16.70
CA ASN A 114 20.91 -5.48 -16.16
C ASN A 114 20.57 -5.98 -14.75
N TYR A 115 19.54 -5.44 -14.10
CA TYR A 115 19.15 -5.84 -12.76
C TYR A 115 18.00 -6.84 -12.83
N THR A 116 18.12 -7.92 -12.07
CA THR A 116 17.05 -8.93 -11.90
C THR A 116 16.08 -8.50 -10.81
N LYS A 117 16.55 -7.70 -9.84
CA LYS A 117 15.75 -7.17 -8.73
C LYS A 117 16.10 -5.74 -8.37
N ILE A 118 15.13 -5.06 -7.76
CA ILE A 118 15.29 -3.79 -7.07
C ILE A 118 15.08 -4.07 -5.58
N ALA A 119 16.11 -3.89 -4.77
CA ALA A 119 16.02 -4.03 -3.31
C ALA A 119 15.71 -2.67 -2.69
N VAL A 120 14.53 -2.51 -2.12
CA VAL A 120 14.17 -1.32 -1.35
C VAL A 120 14.55 -1.54 0.10
N VAL A 121 15.37 -0.65 0.65
CA VAL A 121 15.97 -0.77 1.97
C VAL A 121 15.56 0.39 2.86
N CYS A 122 15.11 0.07 4.08
CA CYS A 122 14.95 1.02 5.17
C CYS A 122 15.51 0.41 6.47
N TYR A 123 15.26 0.99 7.64
CA TYR A 123 15.79 0.40 8.88
C TYR A 123 15.21 -0.98 9.23
N THR A 124 13.88 -1.10 9.20
CA THR A 124 13.14 -2.26 9.76
C THR A 124 12.41 -3.09 8.70
N GLY A 125 12.49 -2.69 7.44
CA GLY A 125 11.74 -3.29 6.34
C GLY A 125 10.29 -2.78 6.20
N GLN A 126 9.75 -2.03 7.16
CA GLN A 126 8.34 -1.61 7.13
C GLN A 126 8.09 -0.46 6.16
N THR A 127 8.86 0.64 6.24
CA THR A 127 8.79 1.72 5.24
C THR A 127 9.12 1.21 3.84
N ALA A 128 10.10 0.29 3.74
CA ALA A 128 10.43 -0.36 2.47
C ALA A 128 9.25 -1.20 1.93
N GLY A 129 8.50 -1.87 2.82
CA GLY A 129 7.28 -2.59 2.45
C GLY A 129 6.23 -1.67 1.82
N PHE A 130 5.97 -0.52 2.44
CA PHE A 130 5.07 0.51 1.91
C PHE A 130 5.53 1.02 0.53
N ALA A 131 6.80 1.39 0.41
CA ALA A 131 7.38 1.86 -0.86
C ALA A 131 7.33 0.79 -1.96
N THR A 132 7.67 -0.46 -1.62
CA THR A 132 7.65 -1.58 -2.56
C THR A 132 6.24 -1.87 -3.07
N SER A 133 5.22 -1.78 -2.21
CA SER A 133 3.82 -1.92 -2.63
C SER A 133 3.48 -0.89 -3.71
N ILE A 134 3.82 0.38 -3.50
CA ILE A 134 3.59 1.46 -4.46
C ILE A 134 4.34 1.18 -5.78
N LEU A 135 5.61 0.84 -5.70
CA LEU A 135 6.42 0.54 -6.90
C LEU A 135 5.79 -0.60 -7.72
N ARG A 136 5.37 -1.67 -7.07
CA ARG A 136 4.78 -2.80 -7.78
C ARG A 136 3.43 -2.48 -8.39
N LEU A 137 2.59 -1.72 -7.68
CA LEU A 137 1.32 -1.22 -8.22
C LEU A 137 1.52 -0.31 -9.44
N MET A 138 2.69 0.35 -9.54
CA MET A 138 3.10 1.13 -10.71
C MET A 138 3.85 0.32 -11.79
N GLY A 139 3.90 -1.02 -11.68
CA GLY A 139 4.47 -1.91 -12.69
C GLY A 139 5.93 -2.31 -12.48
N TYR A 140 6.60 -1.88 -11.41
CA TYR A 140 7.97 -2.32 -11.10
C TYR A 140 7.97 -3.72 -10.49
N ASP A 141 7.78 -4.75 -11.31
CA ASP A 141 7.66 -6.17 -10.93
C ASP A 141 8.93 -6.74 -10.27
N LYS A 142 10.08 -6.11 -10.51
CA LYS A 142 11.37 -6.44 -9.91
C LYS A 142 11.58 -5.84 -8.50
N ALA A 143 10.65 -5.03 -7.97
CA ALA A 143 10.79 -4.38 -6.66
C ALA A 143 10.47 -5.34 -5.51
N PHE A 144 11.38 -5.40 -4.52
CA PHE A 144 11.26 -6.18 -3.29
C PHE A 144 11.76 -5.35 -2.10
N SER A 145 11.07 -5.44 -0.95
CA SER A 145 11.60 -4.89 0.29
C SER A 145 12.59 -5.86 0.93
N MET A 146 13.70 -5.37 1.46
CA MET A 146 14.62 -6.20 2.22
C MET A 146 14.01 -6.58 3.57
N LYS A 147 13.91 -7.89 3.85
CA LYS A 147 13.37 -8.42 5.09
C LYS A 147 14.14 -7.87 6.29
N TRP A 148 13.43 -7.37 7.29
CA TRP A 148 13.97 -6.75 8.49
C TRP A 148 14.78 -5.45 8.25
N GLY A 149 14.94 -4.99 7.01
CA GLY A 149 15.72 -3.82 6.65
C GLY A 149 17.19 -3.92 7.04
N MET A 150 17.84 -2.77 7.25
CA MET A 150 19.24 -2.72 7.69
C MET A 150 19.50 -3.44 9.00
N CYS A 151 18.48 -3.59 9.85
CA CYS A 151 18.64 -4.37 11.09
C CYS A 151 19.13 -5.80 10.83
N SER A 152 18.78 -6.41 9.70
CA SER A 152 19.28 -7.75 9.33
C SER A 152 20.65 -7.72 8.66
N TRP A 153 21.11 -6.57 8.17
CA TRP A 153 22.38 -6.49 7.46
C TRP A 153 23.59 -6.62 8.40
N ASN A 154 23.60 -5.81 9.46
CA ASN A 154 24.68 -5.81 10.44
C ASN A 154 24.16 -5.41 11.84
N ALA A 155 24.79 -5.94 12.88
CA ALA A 155 24.44 -5.67 14.28
C ALA A 155 24.46 -4.17 14.66
N PHE A 156 25.27 -3.37 13.96
CA PHE A 156 25.29 -1.91 14.13
C PHE A 156 23.91 -1.26 13.95
N PHE A 157 23.04 -1.86 13.12
CA PHE A 157 21.70 -1.34 12.82
C PHE A 157 20.58 -2.03 13.58
N SER A 158 20.83 -3.10 14.37
CA SER A 158 19.79 -4.02 14.87
C SER A 158 18.86 -3.41 15.92
N SER A 159 19.27 -2.34 16.59
CA SER A 159 18.63 -1.79 17.79
C SER A 159 17.12 -1.55 17.68
N ARG A 160 16.58 -1.20 16.51
CA ARG A 160 15.14 -0.95 16.36
C ARG A 160 14.32 -2.22 16.51
N TRP A 161 14.78 -3.34 15.95
CA TRP A 161 14.13 -4.63 16.13
C TRP A 161 14.42 -5.22 17.51
N ASP A 162 15.64 -5.10 18.03
CA ASP A 162 15.99 -5.57 19.37
C ASP A 162 15.11 -4.90 20.44
N ASN A 163 14.92 -3.58 20.35
CA ASN A 163 14.05 -2.84 21.25
C ASN A 163 12.56 -3.20 21.10
N ALA A 164 12.11 -3.48 19.88
CA ALA A 164 10.72 -3.87 19.64
C ALA A 164 10.38 -5.22 20.30
N VAL A 165 11.29 -6.22 20.19
CA VAL A 165 11.06 -7.53 20.78
C VAL A 165 11.39 -7.60 22.26
N ALA A 166 12.28 -6.73 22.78
CA ALA A 166 12.54 -6.63 24.23
C ALA A 166 11.25 -6.30 25.03
N ASN A 167 10.32 -5.58 24.42
CA ASN A 167 9.01 -5.26 24.98
C ASN A 167 7.88 -6.04 24.28
N GLY A 168 8.23 -7.06 23.50
CA GLY A 168 7.35 -7.75 22.58
C GLY A 168 6.24 -8.60 23.22
N ASN A 169 6.18 -8.70 24.56
CA ASN A 169 5.13 -9.47 25.27
C ASN A 169 4.18 -8.61 26.09
N ALA A 170 4.27 -7.28 25.97
CA ALA A 170 3.49 -6.34 26.79
C ALA A 170 1.97 -6.53 26.68
N TYR A 171 1.49 -7.13 25.58
CA TYR A 171 0.06 -7.32 25.31
C TYR A 171 -0.34 -8.81 25.27
N ALA A 172 0.55 -9.75 25.55
CA ALA A 172 0.29 -11.18 25.43
C ALA A 172 -0.93 -11.65 26.26
N ALA A 173 -1.09 -11.11 27.48
CA ALA A 173 -2.21 -11.44 28.35
C ALA A 173 -3.57 -10.87 27.87
N GLN A 174 -3.57 -9.94 26.91
CA GLN A 174 -4.79 -9.33 26.37
C GLN A 174 -5.28 -10.03 25.09
N PHE A 175 -4.44 -10.86 24.47
CA PHE A 175 -4.85 -11.59 23.27
C PHE A 175 -5.97 -12.58 23.59
N THR A 176 -6.86 -12.82 22.63
CA THR A 176 -8.03 -13.69 22.76
C THR A 176 -8.12 -14.66 21.59
N ALA A 177 -8.80 -15.79 21.82
CA ALA A 177 -9.25 -16.70 20.76
C ALA A 177 -10.72 -16.48 20.36
N THR A 178 -11.40 -15.49 20.98
CA THR A 178 -12.81 -15.20 20.66
C THR A 178 -12.91 -14.46 19.35
N ALA A 179 -13.34 -15.14 18.30
CA ALA A 179 -13.45 -14.59 16.96
C ALA A 179 -14.48 -13.46 16.85
N ALA A 180 -14.14 -12.42 16.10
CA ALA A 180 -15.07 -11.39 15.68
C ALA A 180 -15.51 -11.61 14.22
N ALA A 181 -16.79 -11.39 13.95
CA ALA A 181 -17.34 -11.56 12.61
C ALA A 181 -17.12 -10.29 11.77
N LYS A 182 -16.91 -10.49 10.45
CA LYS A 182 -16.96 -9.40 9.48
C LYS A 182 -18.35 -8.76 9.45
N GLY A 183 -18.40 -7.45 9.26
CA GLY A 183 -19.64 -6.73 9.02
C GLY A 183 -20.26 -7.05 7.66
N ALA A 184 -21.43 -6.49 7.40
CA ALA A 184 -22.02 -6.51 6.07
C ALA A 184 -21.14 -5.75 5.07
N LYS A 185 -21.24 -6.09 3.78
CA LYS A 185 -20.60 -5.31 2.72
C LYS A 185 -21.26 -3.93 2.63
N GLY A 186 -20.43 -2.88 2.66
CA GLY A 186 -20.82 -1.50 2.48
C GLY A 186 -20.28 -0.92 1.17
N ASP A 187 -20.12 0.39 1.15
CA ASP A 187 -19.56 1.11 0.01
C ASP A 187 -18.02 1.15 0.04
N LEU A 188 -17.43 1.45 -1.08
CA LEU A 188 -16.00 1.79 -1.16
C LEU A 188 -15.80 3.24 -0.73
N PRO A 189 -14.58 3.64 -0.31
CA PRO A 189 -14.29 5.03 -0.03
C PRO A 189 -14.57 5.95 -1.22
N GLU A 190 -14.92 7.19 -0.93
CA GLU A 190 -15.01 8.23 -1.95
C GLU A 190 -13.61 8.75 -2.27
N LEU A 191 -13.27 8.78 -3.55
CA LEU A 191 -12.07 9.43 -4.06
C LEU A 191 -12.50 10.65 -4.88
N SER A 192 -11.67 11.69 -4.88
CA SER A 192 -11.93 12.96 -5.58
C SER A 192 -10.67 13.36 -6.36
N THR A 193 -10.18 12.48 -7.22
CA THR A 193 -9.03 12.78 -8.09
C THR A 193 -9.45 13.57 -9.33
N GLY A 194 -10.73 13.54 -9.69
CA GLY A 194 -11.28 14.10 -10.91
C GLY A 194 -10.85 13.33 -12.16
N LYS A 195 -10.43 12.07 -12.00
CA LYS A 195 -10.00 11.18 -13.07
C LYS A 195 -11.04 10.11 -13.34
N THR A 196 -11.03 9.57 -14.56
CA THR A 196 -12.06 8.62 -15.00
C THR A 196 -11.51 7.25 -15.37
N THR A 197 -10.21 7.13 -15.62
CA THR A 197 -9.57 5.85 -15.92
C THR A 197 -8.79 5.30 -14.72
N GLY A 198 -8.72 3.96 -14.60
CA GLY A 198 -8.02 3.31 -13.52
C GLY A 198 -6.53 3.71 -13.42
N GLN A 199 -5.87 3.90 -14.58
CA GLN A 199 -4.49 4.34 -14.62
C GLN A 199 -4.31 5.77 -14.10
N GLU A 200 -5.10 6.72 -14.56
CA GLU A 200 -4.99 8.12 -14.12
C GLU A 200 -5.33 8.28 -12.63
N ILE A 201 -6.33 7.53 -12.15
CA ILE A 201 -6.67 7.51 -10.71
C ILE A 201 -5.51 6.91 -9.91
N LEU A 202 -4.91 5.81 -10.37
CA LEU A 202 -3.73 5.20 -9.76
C LEU A 202 -2.59 6.21 -9.64
N GLU A 203 -2.22 6.86 -10.73
CA GLU A 203 -1.13 7.85 -10.75
C GLU A 203 -1.38 9.02 -9.79
N ALA A 204 -2.60 9.56 -9.78
CA ALA A 204 -2.98 10.64 -8.87
C ALA A 204 -2.91 10.19 -7.40
N ARG A 205 -3.41 9.00 -7.07
CA ARG A 205 -3.40 8.45 -5.71
C ARG A 205 -1.98 8.09 -5.24
N VAL A 206 -1.15 7.55 -6.12
CA VAL A 206 0.25 7.25 -5.82
C VAL A 206 1.02 8.53 -5.50
N ASN A 207 0.84 9.59 -6.29
CA ASN A 207 1.46 10.88 -6.00
C ASN A 207 1.03 11.43 -4.62
N THR A 208 -0.23 11.27 -4.27
CA THR A 208 -0.73 11.65 -2.93
C THR A 208 -0.02 10.85 -1.84
N LEU A 209 0.05 9.53 -1.95
CA LEU A 209 0.68 8.66 -0.95
C LEU A 209 2.18 8.93 -0.78
N LEU A 210 2.90 9.16 -1.88
CA LEU A 210 4.33 9.47 -1.83
C LEU A 210 4.60 10.82 -1.14
N ASN A 211 3.74 11.82 -1.35
CA ASN A 211 3.84 13.11 -0.69
C ASN A 211 3.47 13.03 0.80
N GLU A 212 2.48 12.24 1.19
CA GLU A 212 2.12 11.99 2.59
C GLU A 212 3.22 11.20 3.33
N GLY A 213 3.88 10.30 2.64
CA GLY A 213 4.87 9.38 3.22
C GLY A 213 4.25 8.26 4.05
N PHE A 214 5.10 7.53 4.78
CA PHE A 214 4.66 6.35 5.53
C PHE A 214 4.08 6.69 6.91
N THR A 215 4.47 7.80 7.53
CA THR A 215 4.06 8.13 8.90
C THR A 215 2.55 8.13 9.12
N PRO A 216 1.70 8.75 8.28
CA PRO A 216 0.25 8.70 8.42
C PRO A 216 -0.34 7.29 8.27
N ALA A 217 0.37 6.39 7.58
CA ALA A 217 -0.01 5.00 7.38
C ALA A 217 0.50 4.06 8.49
N THR A 218 0.86 4.59 9.67
CA THR A 218 1.37 3.81 10.80
C THR A 218 0.60 4.06 12.09
N VAL A 219 0.62 3.05 12.97
CA VAL A 219 0.13 3.17 14.34
C VAL A 219 0.97 2.27 15.26
N THR A 220 1.15 2.69 16.51
CA THR A 220 1.84 1.87 17.51
C THR A 220 0.88 0.92 18.21
N ASN A 221 1.41 -0.18 18.77
CA ASN A 221 0.64 -1.11 19.60
C ASN A 221 0.03 -0.39 20.83
N ALA A 222 0.79 0.48 21.50
CA ALA A 222 0.28 1.25 22.64
C ALA A 222 -0.94 2.11 22.26
N THR A 223 -0.92 2.75 21.11
CA THR A 223 -2.05 3.55 20.61
C THR A 223 -3.28 2.69 20.36
N VAL A 224 -3.10 1.52 19.71
CA VAL A 224 -4.21 0.62 19.40
C VAL A 224 -4.82 0.02 20.66
N PHE A 225 -3.99 -0.52 21.58
CA PHE A 225 -4.48 -1.12 22.83
C PHE A 225 -5.06 -0.08 23.79
N GLY A 226 -4.65 1.18 23.69
CA GLY A 226 -5.26 2.30 24.45
C GLY A 226 -6.66 2.68 23.97
N ALA A 227 -7.08 2.28 22.77
CA ALA A 227 -8.35 2.69 22.17
C ALA A 227 -8.90 1.65 21.15
N LEU A 228 -8.96 0.38 21.54
CA LEU A 228 -9.36 -0.74 20.66
C LEU A 228 -10.66 -0.46 19.87
N THR A 229 -11.66 0.11 20.53
CA THR A 229 -12.97 0.38 19.93
C THR A 229 -12.94 1.51 18.89
N SER A 230 -11.89 2.32 18.85
CA SER A 230 -11.72 3.41 17.88
C SER A 230 -11.25 2.92 16.51
N TYR A 231 -10.85 1.65 16.40
CA TYR A 231 -10.29 1.09 15.20
C TYR A 231 -11.09 -0.11 14.68
N TYR A 232 -11.08 -0.29 13.37
CA TYR A 232 -11.41 -1.58 12.75
C TYR A 232 -10.10 -2.34 12.56
N ILE A 233 -9.90 -3.41 13.35
CA ILE A 233 -8.61 -4.09 13.41
C ILE A 233 -8.64 -5.32 12.51
N VAL A 234 -7.77 -5.34 11.51
CA VAL A 234 -7.58 -6.43 10.56
C VAL A 234 -6.41 -7.30 10.99
N ASN A 235 -6.69 -8.53 11.37
CA ASN A 235 -5.67 -9.58 11.46
C ASN A 235 -5.44 -10.16 10.07
N TYR A 236 -4.25 -9.92 9.51
CA TYR A 236 -3.88 -10.39 8.17
C TYR A 236 -2.99 -11.64 8.27
N TRP A 237 -3.56 -12.69 8.87
CA TRP A 237 -2.96 -14.01 9.04
C TRP A 237 -3.87 -15.11 8.49
N PRO A 238 -3.33 -16.32 8.20
CA PRO A 238 -4.15 -17.52 8.03
C PRO A 238 -5.00 -17.78 9.27
N LEU A 239 -6.18 -18.39 9.08
CA LEU A 239 -7.16 -18.62 10.16
C LEU A 239 -6.57 -19.36 11.36
N ASN A 240 -5.78 -20.41 11.12
CA ASN A 240 -5.13 -21.17 12.19
C ASN A 240 -4.19 -20.34 13.06
N HIS A 241 -3.56 -19.27 12.51
CA HIS A 241 -2.72 -18.36 13.29
C HIS A 241 -3.53 -17.25 13.99
N TYR A 242 -4.71 -16.93 13.48
CA TYR A 242 -5.66 -16.07 14.17
C TYR A 242 -6.22 -16.76 15.43
N GLU A 243 -6.48 -18.05 15.36
CA GLU A 243 -6.98 -18.87 16.46
C GLU A 243 -5.89 -19.19 17.49
N ASN A 244 -4.67 -19.50 17.03
CA ASN A 244 -3.51 -19.80 17.87
C ASN A 244 -2.23 -19.20 17.25
N PRO A 245 -1.57 -18.26 17.91
CA PRO A 245 -1.61 -17.91 19.35
C PRO A 245 -2.74 -16.93 19.77
N GLY A 246 -3.74 -16.70 18.97
CA GLY A 246 -4.80 -15.74 19.24
C GLY A 246 -4.58 -14.39 18.57
N HIS A 247 -5.45 -13.44 18.87
CA HIS A 247 -5.50 -12.15 18.17
C HIS A 247 -5.86 -10.99 19.12
N ILE A 248 -5.64 -9.74 18.66
CA ILE A 248 -6.07 -8.53 19.37
C ILE A 248 -7.58 -8.58 19.60
N PRO A 249 -8.10 -8.27 20.81
CA PRO A 249 -9.55 -8.28 21.06
C PRO A 249 -10.33 -7.43 20.03
N GLY A 250 -11.34 -8.03 19.43
CA GLY A 250 -12.15 -7.39 18.38
C GLY A 250 -11.50 -7.35 16.99
N ALA A 251 -10.29 -7.86 16.83
CA ALA A 251 -9.70 -8.01 15.50
C ALA A 251 -10.45 -9.03 14.64
N ILE A 252 -10.57 -8.72 13.37
CA ILE A 252 -11.29 -9.52 12.38
C ILE A 252 -10.27 -10.14 11.43
N GLN A 253 -10.42 -11.44 11.19
CA GLN A 253 -9.52 -12.20 10.34
C GLN A 253 -9.79 -11.94 8.85
N TYR A 254 -8.71 -11.68 8.10
CA TYR A 254 -8.68 -11.62 6.65
C TYR A 254 -7.55 -12.51 6.13
N THR A 255 -7.90 -13.51 5.32
CA THR A 255 -6.92 -14.44 4.76
C THR A 255 -6.02 -13.74 3.75
N PRO A 256 -4.69 -13.77 3.95
CA PRO A 256 -3.75 -13.17 3.02
C PRO A 256 -3.92 -13.70 1.59
N LYS A 257 -3.88 -12.80 0.61
CA LYS A 257 -4.01 -13.08 -0.82
C LYS A 257 -5.39 -13.59 -1.28
N GLU A 258 -6.39 -13.63 -0.40
CA GLU A 258 -7.70 -14.20 -0.75
C GLU A 258 -8.84 -13.22 -0.54
N THR A 259 -8.89 -12.58 0.63
CA THR A 259 -10.13 -11.94 1.06
C THR A 259 -10.21 -10.43 0.82
N ILE A 260 -9.09 -9.72 0.77
CA ILE A 260 -9.09 -8.27 0.48
C ILE A 260 -9.08 -8.05 -1.03
N LYS A 261 -10.22 -8.31 -1.65
CA LYS A 261 -10.51 -8.04 -3.06
C LYS A 261 -11.98 -7.71 -3.25
N LEU A 262 -12.32 -7.06 -4.36
CA LEU A 262 -13.67 -6.55 -4.65
C LEU A 262 -14.72 -7.68 -4.66
N SER A 263 -14.37 -8.81 -5.25
CA SER A 263 -15.27 -9.99 -5.32
C SER A 263 -15.44 -10.73 -3.99
N ALA A 264 -14.59 -10.48 -2.99
CA ALA A 264 -14.65 -11.13 -1.68
C ALA A 264 -15.05 -10.14 -0.58
N ASP A 265 -14.14 -9.79 0.33
CA ASP A 265 -14.45 -9.10 1.58
C ASP A 265 -13.93 -7.66 1.65
N LEU A 266 -13.37 -7.09 0.56
CA LEU A 266 -12.87 -5.71 0.57
C LEU A 266 -13.94 -4.72 1.08
N LYS A 267 -15.18 -4.88 0.62
CA LYS A 267 -16.31 -4.02 0.99
C LYS A 267 -16.85 -4.26 2.41
N THR A 268 -16.29 -5.18 3.19
CA THR A 268 -16.59 -5.32 4.62
C THR A 268 -15.72 -4.41 5.49
N LEU A 269 -14.69 -3.77 4.92
CA LEU A 269 -13.91 -2.73 5.58
C LEU A 269 -14.74 -1.45 5.67
N PRO A 270 -14.81 -0.79 6.84
CA PRO A 270 -15.57 0.45 7.01
C PRO A 270 -14.86 1.64 6.35
N THR A 271 -15.63 2.59 5.86
CA THR A 271 -15.12 3.85 5.29
C THR A 271 -15.14 5.01 6.28
N ASP A 272 -15.83 4.86 7.40
CA ASP A 272 -16.04 5.87 8.44
C ASP A 272 -15.15 5.66 9.69
N LYS A 273 -14.27 4.65 9.67
CA LYS A 273 -13.43 4.28 10.79
C LYS A 273 -12.02 3.90 10.34
N PRO A 274 -10.96 4.32 11.06
CA PRO A 274 -9.59 3.92 10.72
C PRO A 274 -9.42 2.40 10.74
N VAL A 275 -8.82 1.87 9.68
CA VAL A 275 -8.52 0.44 9.51
C VAL A 275 -7.07 0.16 9.91
N VAL A 276 -6.87 -0.59 10.99
CA VAL A 276 -5.53 -1.00 11.43
C VAL A 276 -5.26 -2.43 10.95
N VAL A 277 -4.27 -2.59 10.10
CA VAL A 277 -3.82 -3.91 9.64
C VAL A 277 -2.60 -4.34 10.42
N TYR A 278 -2.58 -5.58 10.92
CA TYR A 278 -1.37 -6.15 11.48
C TYR A 278 -1.05 -7.53 10.89
N CYS A 279 0.23 -7.81 10.80
CA CYS A 279 0.80 -9.10 10.40
C CYS A 279 1.86 -9.54 11.41
N TYR A 280 2.74 -10.47 11.07
CA TYR A 280 3.79 -10.93 12.00
C TYR A 280 4.81 -9.84 12.34
N THR A 281 5.19 -9.02 11.35
CA THR A 281 6.38 -8.15 11.42
C THR A 281 6.11 -6.67 11.14
N GLY A 282 4.89 -6.30 10.79
CA GLY A 282 4.61 -4.95 10.28
C GLY A 282 5.01 -4.75 8.81
N GLN A 283 5.77 -5.65 8.18
CA GLN A 283 6.18 -5.50 6.78
C GLN A 283 5.01 -5.77 5.81
N THR A 284 4.35 -6.93 5.92
CA THR A 284 3.19 -7.25 5.06
C THR A 284 2.03 -6.28 5.29
N SER A 285 1.79 -5.86 6.54
CA SER A 285 0.75 -4.87 6.83
C SER A 285 1.09 -3.48 6.26
N ALA A 286 2.36 -3.14 6.09
CA ALA A 286 2.76 -1.91 5.40
C ALA A 286 2.43 -1.95 3.91
N PHE A 287 2.64 -3.09 3.24
CA PHE A 287 2.14 -3.29 1.86
C PHE A 287 0.64 -3.10 1.77
N MET A 288 -0.11 -3.71 2.69
CA MET A 288 -1.57 -3.62 2.70
C MET A 288 -2.06 -2.22 3.03
N ALA A 289 -1.40 -1.52 3.96
CA ALA A 289 -1.74 -0.13 4.27
C ALA A 289 -1.55 0.79 3.06
N ALA A 290 -0.49 0.59 2.26
CA ALA A 290 -0.29 1.33 1.01
C ALA A 290 -1.46 1.09 0.03
N TYR A 291 -1.83 -0.17 -0.18
CA TYR A 291 -2.94 -0.53 -1.08
C TYR A 291 -4.29 0.03 -0.62
N LEU A 292 -4.64 -0.14 0.66
CA LEU A 292 -5.91 0.35 1.17
C LEU A 292 -5.99 1.88 1.18
N ARG A 293 -4.89 2.57 1.51
CA ARG A 293 -4.82 4.04 1.40
C ARG A 293 -4.94 4.51 -0.04
N LEU A 294 -4.37 3.77 -0.98
CA LEU A 294 -4.54 4.05 -2.41
C LEU A 294 -6.02 4.06 -2.80
N LEU A 295 -6.80 3.11 -2.27
CA LEU A 295 -8.25 3.00 -2.46
C LEU A 295 -9.07 4.02 -1.64
N GLY A 296 -8.43 4.84 -0.79
CA GLY A 296 -9.10 5.88 0.00
C GLY A 296 -9.42 5.51 1.45
N TYR A 297 -9.16 4.30 1.92
CA TYR A 297 -9.35 3.95 3.34
C TYR A 297 -8.34 4.68 4.24
N ASP A 298 -8.74 5.12 5.44
CA ASP A 298 -7.77 5.53 6.47
C ASP A 298 -7.10 4.28 7.07
N ALA A 299 -6.20 3.70 6.28
CA ALA A 299 -5.52 2.46 6.64
C ALA A 299 -4.17 2.73 7.29
N LYS A 300 -3.86 1.95 8.33
CA LYS A 300 -2.62 2.03 9.10
C LYS A 300 -2.02 0.65 9.29
N SER A 301 -0.71 0.54 9.11
CA SER A 301 0.08 -0.63 9.49
C SER A 301 0.44 -0.56 10.97
N LEU A 302 0.16 -1.61 11.73
CA LEU A 302 0.62 -1.73 13.11
C LEU A 302 2.12 -2.05 13.11
N LEU A 303 2.91 -1.12 13.65
CA LEU A 303 4.36 -1.22 13.67
C LEU A 303 4.82 -2.48 14.43
N PHE A 304 5.80 -3.19 13.86
CA PHE A 304 6.40 -4.43 14.34
C PHE A 304 5.43 -5.63 14.43
N GLY A 305 4.14 -5.44 14.17
CA GLY A 305 3.14 -6.51 14.16
C GLY A 305 3.13 -7.34 15.42
N GLY A 306 2.91 -8.65 15.28
CA GLY A 306 2.91 -9.60 16.40
C GLY A 306 4.21 -9.63 17.20
N ASN A 307 5.36 -9.37 16.56
CA ASN A 307 6.66 -9.30 17.24
C ASN A 307 6.71 -8.21 18.33
N GLY A 308 6.00 -7.10 18.14
CA GLY A 308 5.92 -6.02 19.12
C GLY A 308 4.84 -6.22 20.20
N MET A 309 4.11 -7.35 20.19
CA MET A 309 2.94 -7.55 21.05
C MET A 309 2.94 -8.89 21.82
N ILE A 310 3.27 -10.00 21.15
CA ILE A 310 3.15 -11.37 21.64
C ILE A 310 4.34 -12.23 21.20
N TYR A 311 5.52 -11.70 21.29
CA TYR A 311 6.76 -12.30 20.75
C TYR A 311 6.95 -13.77 21.16
N ASP A 312 6.85 -14.09 22.47
CA ASP A 312 7.07 -15.45 22.96
C ASP A 312 6.00 -16.43 22.47
N ASN A 313 4.74 -15.97 22.40
CA ASN A 313 3.65 -16.78 21.86
C ASN A 313 3.86 -17.07 20.37
N MET A 314 4.33 -16.08 19.60
CA MET A 314 4.69 -16.28 18.20
C MET A 314 5.86 -17.25 18.05
N ALA A 315 6.90 -17.11 18.85
CA ALA A 315 8.05 -18.00 18.82
C ALA A 315 7.66 -19.43 19.17
N ALA A 316 6.83 -19.63 20.20
CA ALA A 316 6.29 -20.94 20.59
C ALA A 316 5.43 -21.57 19.49
N ALA A 317 4.68 -20.77 18.74
CA ALA A 317 3.87 -21.22 17.60
C ALA A 317 4.69 -21.40 16.29
N GLY A 318 6.02 -21.21 16.33
CA GLY A 318 6.88 -21.34 15.14
C GLY A 318 6.69 -20.26 14.09
N LEU A 319 6.09 -19.11 14.45
CA LEU A 319 5.83 -18.00 13.54
C LEU A 319 7.08 -17.15 13.30
N THR A 320 7.02 -16.29 12.29
CA THR A 320 8.13 -15.41 11.93
C THR A 320 8.43 -14.40 13.05
N THR A 321 9.56 -14.57 13.71
CA THR A 321 10.05 -13.69 14.78
C THR A 321 11.44 -13.15 14.47
N TRP A 322 11.72 -11.93 14.96
CA TRP A 322 13.06 -11.37 14.96
C TRP A 322 13.92 -12.12 15.97
N LYS A 323 15.11 -12.54 15.57
CA LYS A 323 16.09 -13.24 16.41
C LYS A 323 17.50 -12.81 16.03
N PRO A 324 18.50 -13.00 16.90
CA PRO A 324 19.91 -12.69 16.59
C PRO A 324 20.43 -13.38 15.32
N ASP A 325 19.92 -14.57 14.98
CA ASP A 325 20.26 -15.30 13.76
C ASP A 325 19.77 -14.64 12.46
N GLN A 326 18.92 -13.62 12.57
CA GLN A 326 18.49 -12.80 11.43
C GLN A 326 19.51 -11.71 11.08
N ILE A 327 20.54 -11.50 11.91
CA ILE A 327 21.61 -10.53 11.67
C ILE A 327 22.73 -11.23 10.91
N MET A 328 22.93 -10.85 9.66
CA MET A 328 23.85 -11.52 8.75
C MET A 328 25.33 -11.16 8.99
N GLY A 329 25.62 -10.05 9.69
CA GLY A 329 26.99 -9.62 9.97
C GLY A 329 27.76 -9.13 8.74
N TYR A 330 27.05 -8.69 7.68
CA TYR A 330 27.68 -8.19 6.45
C TYR A 330 28.34 -6.83 6.66
N ASP A 331 29.43 -6.58 5.94
CA ASP A 331 30.07 -5.28 5.89
C ASP A 331 29.15 -4.21 5.29
N TYR A 332 29.40 -2.97 5.70
CA TYR A 332 28.73 -1.79 5.19
C TYR A 332 29.75 -0.68 4.96
N VAL A 333 29.39 0.30 4.14
CA VAL A 333 30.23 1.47 3.82
C VAL A 333 29.60 2.72 4.43
N THR A 334 30.44 3.75 4.65
CA THR A 334 30.01 5.06 5.14
C THR A 334 30.32 6.12 4.10
N SER A 335 29.47 7.14 4.02
CA SER A 335 29.74 8.33 3.20
C SER A 335 30.20 9.47 4.10
N LYS A 336 31.19 10.25 3.62
CA LYS A 336 31.67 11.45 4.33
C LYS A 336 30.77 12.64 4.07
#